data_b33d59d78e2b49299aa36a33b529fb2a
#
_entry.id   b33d59d78e2b49299aa36a33b529fb2a
#
_cell.length_a   1.000
_cell.length_b   1.000
_cell.length_c   1.000
_cell.angle_alpha   90.00
_cell.angle_beta   90.00
_cell.angle_gamma   90.00
#
_symmetry.space_group_name_H-M   'P 1'
#
loop_
_entity.id
_entity.type
_entity.pdbx_description
1 polymer ?
#
loop_
_entity_poly.entity_id
_entity_poly.type
_entity_poly.pdbx_seq_one_letter_code
_entity_poly.pdbx_strand_id
1 'polypeptide(L)'
;MSNTKKFILDCKPYDLDIGEKDLLFRENLMDELIHHYNNNKLYKQFCEKNDFNPSSFAGHINEIPAIPVHVFKALGAILNSVEHQEISFSLNSSATSGKPSTILVDKLTAKRQKIAMAKVMQEVLGAKRKKFCIMDINPSSPRATNLGARIAAIKGYLNFASSSNYFIDYCDKKNGLIFKKEDFLNFLASANRDEPLVIFGFTFVLYHDVIKSLLDDNQELALPLGSKIIHIGGWKKLEDQKVDKSIFNKQIAQLFKIKEKDVIDIYGFTEQMGINYPDCEAGWKHVPSYSEVLIRDESNHSLMKDDEIGLLQFFSPIPHSYPGNVVLTDDLGFMNSGKCQCGLDTKRFKVVGRAHKAEVRGCGDVMSDKIADRNELKKTDHINKSYKVYHSPLTSLESKTSSLENFQLIVTDLEKSKKWLSEQSTELLLGLVDLARKKWMTEKSLETYRNHGLNFLIDWCSPEKLSALLDEGLRGKRGMIDNFMPKGDSQKSSMMASPRGIVVHWLSGNVPLLGMFLLIQSI
;
A
#
# COMPACT_ATOMS: atom_id res chain seq x y z
N MET A 1 -8.17 -31.07 -34.62
CA MET A 1 -8.88 -30.43 -33.51
C MET A 1 -7.80 -29.72 -32.69
N SER A 2 -7.73 -28.38 -32.70
CA SER A 2 -6.77 -27.67 -31.87
C SER A 2 -7.17 -27.88 -30.40
N ASN A 3 -6.36 -28.59 -29.66
CA ASN A 3 -6.48 -28.67 -28.20
C ASN A 3 -6.21 -27.28 -27.63
N THR A 4 -7.23 -26.43 -27.58
CA THR A 4 -7.14 -25.14 -26.90
C THR A 4 -6.90 -25.46 -25.42
N LYS A 5 -5.70 -25.15 -24.95
CA LYS A 5 -5.29 -25.35 -23.56
C LYS A 5 -6.32 -24.71 -22.63
N LYS A 6 -6.87 -25.47 -21.71
CA LYS A 6 -7.86 -24.99 -20.74
C LYS A 6 -7.20 -23.93 -19.84
N PHE A 7 -7.82 -22.76 -19.69
CA PHE A 7 -7.36 -21.76 -18.74
C PHE A 7 -8.19 -21.85 -17.47
N ILE A 8 -7.54 -21.72 -16.31
CA ILE A 8 -8.18 -21.96 -15.00
C ILE A 8 -9.36 -21.02 -14.72
N LEU A 9 -9.40 -19.86 -15.36
CA LEU A 9 -10.56 -18.95 -15.29
C LEU A 9 -11.83 -19.51 -15.98
N ASP A 10 -11.75 -20.58 -16.76
CA ASP A 10 -12.93 -21.25 -17.31
C ASP A 10 -13.69 -22.03 -16.23
N CYS A 11 -13.01 -22.39 -15.14
CA CYS A 11 -13.59 -23.06 -13.99
C CYS A 11 -14.34 -22.08 -13.06
N LYS A 12 -15.24 -22.61 -12.22
CA LYS A 12 -15.79 -21.83 -11.12
C LYS A 12 -14.75 -21.62 -10.02
N PRO A 13 -14.92 -20.59 -9.18
CA PRO A 13 -13.87 -20.23 -8.20
C PRO A 13 -13.58 -21.28 -7.15
N TYR A 14 -14.56 -22.14 -6.79
CA TYR A 14 -14.44 -23.06 -5.65
C TYR A 14 -14.84 -24.51 -5.94
N ASP A 15 -15.04 -24.87 -7.21
CA ASP A 15 -15.60 -26.19 -7.59
C ASP A 15 -14.53 -27.23 -7.96
N LEU A 16 -13.25 -26.86 -8.14
CA LEU A 16 -12.20 -27.82 -8.47
C LEU A 16 -11.77 -28.60 -7.22
N ASP A 17 -11.57 -29.90 -7.37
CA ASP A 17 -10.87 -30.66 -6.35
C ASP A 17 -9.38 -30.22 -6.26
N ILE A 18 -8.73 -30.58 -5.14
CA ILE A 18 -7.37 -30.10 -4.84
C ILE A 18 -6.38 -30.55 -5.92
N GLY A 19 -6.45 -31.82 -6.36
CA GLY A 19 -5.50 -32.37 -7.34
C GLY A 19 -5.69 -31.75 -8.73
N GLU A 20 -6.95 -31.59 -9.17
CA GLU A 20 -7.27 -30.99 -10.46
C GLU A 20 -6.88 -29.50 -10.46
N LYS A 21 -7.14 -28.79 -9.34
CA LYS A 21 -6.71 -27.41 -9.15
C LYS A 21 -5.19 -27.28 -9.25
N ASP A 22 -4.45 -28.08 -8.49
CA ASP A 22 -2.99 -27.97 -8.40
C ASP A 22 -2.34 -28.17 -9.78
N LEU A 23 -2.81 -29.15 -10.55
CA LEU A 23 -2.28 -29.42 -11.88
C LEU A 23 -2.54 -28.25 -12.84
N LEU A 24 -3.80 -27.84 -12.98
CA LEU A 24 -4.21 -26.78 -13.91
C LEU A 24 -3.66 -25.40 -13.50
N PHE A 25 -3.66 -25.11 -12.21
CA PHE A 25 -3.10 -23.87 -11.67
C PHE A 25 -1.60 -23.76 -11.95
N ARG A 26 -0.85 -24.83 -11.64
CA ARG A 26 0.59 -24.89 -11.88
C ARG A 26 0.90 -24.68 -13.37
N GLU A 27 0.21 -25.39 -14.25
CA GLU A 27 0.41 -25.27 -15.68
C GLU A 27 0.21 -23.83 -16.17
N ASN A 28 -0.91 -23.21 -15.80
CA ASN A 28 -1.20 -21.82 -16.20
C ASN A 28 -0.25 -20.80 -15.55
N LEU A 29 0.15 -21.01 -14.29
CA LEU A 29 1.12 -20.16 -13.62
C LEU A 29 2.48 -20.20 -14.33
N MET A 30 2.98 -21.39 -14.63
CA MET A 30 4.28 -21.56 -15.29
C MET A 30 4.31 -20.94 -16.69
N ASP A 31 3.22 -21.01 -17.46
CA ASP A 31 3.11 -20.35 -18.76
C ASP A 31 3.31 -18.82 -18.63
N GLU A 32 2.68 -18.19 -17.64
CA GLU A 32 2.84 -16.76 -17.42
C GLU A 32 4.24 -16.40 -16.89
N LEU A 33 4.83 -17.22 -16.02
CA LEU A 33 6.19 -17.00 -15.56
C LEU A 33 7.22 -17.10 -16.69
N ILE A 34 7.03 -18.08 -17.61
CA ILE A 34 7.85 -18.21 -18.82
C ILE A 34 7.67 -17.00 -19.74
N HIS A 35 6.41 -16.53 -19.90
CA HIS A 35 6.14 -15.33 -20.66
C HIS A 35 6.90 -14.13 -20.11
N HIS A 36 6.83 -13.88 -18.80
CA HIS A 36 7.55 -12.77 -18.15
C HIS A 36 9.07 -12.92 -18.22
N TYR A 37 9.58 -14.13 -18.04
CA TYR A 37 11.01 -14.42 -18.14
C TYR A 37 11.56 -14.05 -19.53
N ASN A 38 10.80 -14.35 -20.59
CA ASN A 38 11.23 -14.10 -21.96
C ASN A 38 11.06 -12.63 -22.39
N ASN A 39 10.07 -11.92 -21.84
CA ASN A 39 9.66 -10.59 -22.31
C ASN A 39 9.99 -9.44 -21.35
N ASN A 40 10.47 -9.73 -20.12
CA ASN A 40 10.83 -8.70 -19.15
C ASN A 40 12.26 -8.90 -18.65
N LYS A 41 13.16 -8.02 -19.08
CA LYS A 41 14.59 -8.10 -18.72
C LYS A 41 14.83 -8.05 -17.20
N LEU A 42 14.08 -7.21 -16.47
CA LEU A 42 14.25 -7.09 -15.01
C LEU A 42 13.74 -8.34 -14.29
N TYR A 43 12.61 -8.90 -14.74
CA TYR A 43 12.10 -10.15 -14.20
C TYR A 43 13.06 -11.31 -14.47
N LYS A 44 13.63 -11.38 -15.69
CA LYS A 44 14.66 -12.38 -16.01
C LYS A 44 15.87 -12.28 -15.09
N GLN A 45 16.40 -11.07 -14.88
CA GLN A 45 17.51 -10.85 -13.95
C GLN A 45 17.15 -11.22 -12.50
N PHE A 46 15.92 -10.92 -12.08
CA PHE A 46 15.42 -11.35 -10.76
C PHE A 46 15.38 -12.87 -10.64
N CYS A 47 14.89 -13.57 -11.64
CA CYS A 47 14.87 -15.03 -11.68
C CYS A 47 16.28 -15.62 -11.64
N GLU A 48 17.18 -15.16 -12.50
CA GLU A 48 18.58 -15.61 -12.56
C GLU A 48 19.33 -15.40 -11.23
N LYS A 49 19.07 -14.26 -10.54
CA LYS A 49 19.66 -13.97 -9.22
C LYS A 49 19.14 -14.90 -8.12
N ASN A 50 17.97 -15.48 -8.28
CA ASN A 50 17.38 -16.42 -7.34
C ASN A 50 17.52 -17.88 -7.80
N ASP A 51 18.42 -18.18 -8.75
CA ASP A 51 18.62 -19.53 -9.31
C ASP A 51 17.34 -20.18 -9.84
N PHE A 52 16.42 -19.37 -10.33
CA PHE A 52 15.11 -19.80 -10.82
C PHE A 52 15.00 -19.65 -12.34
N ASN A 53 14.74 -20.77 -13.03
CA ASN A 53 14.42 -20.76 -14.46
C ASN A 53 13.03 -21.41 -14.66
N PRO A 54 11.99 -20.62 -15.01
CA PRO A 54 10.64 -21.15 -15.12
C PRO A 54 10.50 -22.22 -16.21
N SER A 55 11.32 -22.22 -17.27
CA SER A 55 11.24 -23.20 -18.35
C SER A 55 11.74 -24.59 -17.96
N SER A 56 12.58 -24.71 -16.94
CA SER A 56 13.14 -25.99 -16.46
C SER A 56 12.72 -26.33 -15.03
N PHE A 57 11.85 -25.52 -14.43
CA PHE A 57 11.49 -25.68 -13.03
C PHE A 57 10.56 -26.89 -12.80
N ALA A 58 11.04 -27.85 -12.01
CA ALA A 58 10.31 -29.04 -11.60
C ALA A 58 9.93 -29.08 -10.11
N GLY A 59 10.38 -28.09 -9.32
CA GLY A 59 10.16 -27.98 -7.87
C GLY A 59 8.71 -27.64 -7.48
N HIS A 60 8.43 -27.45 -6.21
CA HIS A 60 7.11 -27.06 -5.71
C HIS A 60 6.87 -25.55 -5.89
N ILE A 61 5.59 -25.13 -5.98
CA ILE A 61 5.25 -23.71 -6.15
C ILE A 61 5.75 -22.82 -5.00
N ASN A 62 5.92 -23.38 -3.81
CA ASN A 62 6.49 -22.68 -2.65
C ASN A 62 7.99 -22.35 -2.80
N GLU A 63 8.68 -22.91 -3.78
CA GLU A 63 10.08 -22.62 -4.09
C GLU A 63 10.22 -21.49 -5.13
N ILE A 64 9.11 -21.08 -5.76
CA ILE A 64 9.12 -19.99 -6.74
C ILE A 64 9.40 -18.67 -6.03
N PRO A 65 10.42 -17.90 -6.45
CA PRO A 65 10.75 -16.63 -5.83
C PRO A 65 9.61 -15.61 -6.00
N ALA A 66 9.26 -14.94 -4.92
CA ALA A 66 8.20 -13.94 -4.90
C ALA A 66 8.78 -12.53 -5.07
N ILE A 67 8.11 -11.70 -5.85
CA ILE A 67 8.42 -10.27 -5.93
C ILE A 67 7.78 -9.57 -4.73
N PRO A 68 8.56 -8.91 -3.85
CA PRO A 68 7.99 -8.13 -2.76
C PRO A 68 7.14 -6.95 -3.29
N VAL A 69 6.02 -6.66 -2.65
CA VAL A 69 5.07 -5.63 -3.09
C VAL A 69 5.69 -4.24 -3.24
N HIS A 70 6.71 -3.90 -2.45
CA HIS A 70 7.41 -2.62 -2.55
C HIS A 70 8.21 -2.45 -3.86
N VAL A 71 8.58 -3.54 -4.54
CA VAL A 71 9.28 -3.49 -5.84
C VAL A 71 8.39 -2.86 -6.91
N PHE A 72 7.08 -3.11 -6.86
CA PHE A 72 6.11 -2.49 -7.78
C PHE A 72 6.00 -0.97 -7.56
N LYS A 73 6.22 -0.49 -6.33
CA LYS A 73 6.31 0.96 -6.04
C LYS A 73 7.60 1.57 -6.59
N ALA A 74 8.71 0.85 -6.50
CA ALA A 74 10.02 1.32 -6.94
C ALA A 74 10.16 1.31 -8.47
N LEU A 75 9.75 0.23 -9.12
CA LEU A 75 9.97 -0.02 -10.55
C LEU A 75 8.73 0.28 -11.42
N GLY A 76 7.53 0.16 -10.86
CA GLY A 76 6.28 0.57 -11.52
C GLY A 76 6.15 0.08 -12.96
N ALA A 77 5.94 1.02 -13.87
CA ALA A 77 5.74 0.76 -15.30
C ALA A 77 6.92 0.05 -16.01
N ILE A 78 8.12 0.03 -15.40
CA ILE A 78 9.29 -0.66 -15.98
C ILE A 78 9.12 -2.18 -15.91
N LEU A 79 8.29 -2.68 -14.98
CA LEU A 79 7.94 -4.10 -14.87
C LEU A 79 6.88 -4.50 -15.90
N ASN A 80 7.03 -4.07 -17.15
CA ASN A 80 6.10 -4.38 -18.23
C ASN A 80 6.65 -5.52 -19.11
N SER A 81 5.81 -6.51 -19.44
CA SER A 81 6.17 -7.71 -20.21
C SER A 81 5.49 -7.77 -21.59
N VAL A 82 4.78 -6.71 -22.00
CA VAL A 82 4.11 -6.59 -23.29
C VAL A 82 4.55 -5.30 -23.96
N GLU A 83 4.29 -5.14 -25.24
CA GLU A 83 4.61 -3.91 -25.94
C GLU A 83 3.75 -2.74 -25.48
N HIS A 84 4.30 -1.52 -25.48
CA HIS A 84 3.62 -0.33 -24.95
C HIS A 84 2.29 -0.04 -25.67
N GLN A 85 2.19 -0.39 -26.94
CA GLN A 85 0.97 -0.23 -27.75
C GLN A 85 -0.16 -1.19 -27.34
N GLU A 86 0.14 -2.26 -26.61
CA GLU A 86 -0.86 -3.22 -26.12
C GLU A 86 -1.48 -2.76 -24.79
N ILE A 87 -0.88 -1.75 -24.14
CA ILE A 87 -1.37 -1.23 -22.86
C ILE A 87 -2.70 -0.51 -23.05
N SER A 88 -3.68 -0.92 -22.26
CA SER A 88 -5.03 -0.36 -22.26
C SER A 88 -5.19 0.78 -21.25
N PHE A 89 -4.59 0.64 -20.07
CA PHE A 89 -4.61 1.65 -19.02
C PHE A 89 -3.53 1.39 -17.97
N SER A 90 -3.30 2.39 -17.12
CA SER A 90 -2.44 2.27 -15.95
C SER A 90 -3.25 2.26 -14.65
N LEU A 91 -2.85 1.41 -13.71
CA LEU A 91 -3.33 1.42 -12.34
C LEU A 91 -2.30 2.13 -11.48
N ASN A 92 -2.72 3.15 -10.76
CA ASN A 92 -1.87 3.83 -9.80
C ASN A 92 -2.34 3.50 -8.39
N SER A 93 -1.47 2.93 -7.56
CA SER A 93 -1.78 2.79 -6.14
C SER A 93 -1.88 4.16 -5.48
N SER A 94 -2.59 4.26 -4.35
CA SER A 94 -2.64 5.51 -3.58
C SER A 94 -1.24 5.85 -3.06
N ALA A 95 -0.70 7.00 -3.49
CA ALA A 95 0.55 7.55 -2.98
C ALA A 95 0.25 8.67 -2.00
N THR A 96 0.42 8.43 -0.73
CA THR A 96 0.27 9.47 0.31
C THR A 96 1.59 10.14 0.68
N SER A 97 2.74 9.58 0.29
CA SER A 97 4.05 10.21 0.48
C SER A 97 5.14 9.50 -0.33
N GLY A 98 5.01 9.44 -1.63
CA GLY A 98 6.00 8.79 -2.49
C GLY A 98 5.47 8.57 -3.91
N LYS A 99 6.24 7.94 -4.78
CA LYS A 99 5.74 7.56 -6.11
C LYS A 99 4.66 6.50 -5.96
N PRO A 100 3.46 6.68 -6.59
CA PRO A 100 2.49 5.59 -6.68
C PRO A 100 3.10 4.42 -7.44
N SER A 101 2.78 3.18 -7.08
CA SER A 101 3.07 2.06 -7.97
C SER A 101 2.20 2.23 -9.21
N THR A 102 2.85 2.26 -10.37
CA THR A 102 2.16 2.35 -11.66
C THR A 102 2.23 0.98 -12.32
N ILE A 103 1.10 0.31 -12.45
CA ILE A 103 1.00 -0.99 -13.10
C ILE A 103 0.35 -0.77 -14.47
N LEU A 104 1.03 -1.20 -15.52
CA LEU A 104 0.52 -1.14 -16.89
C LEU A 104 -0.30 -2.39 -17.20
N VAL A 105 -1.53 -2.22 -17.63
CA VAL A 105 -2.49 -3.29 -17.86
C VAL A 105 -2.87 -3.37 -19.34
N ASP A 106 -2.62 -4.53 -19.97
CA ASP A 106 -3.04 -4.83 -21.32
C ASP A 106 -4.50 -5.32 -21.39
N LYS A 107 -5.02 -5.52 -22.61
CA LYS A 107 -6.39 -6.01 -22.82
C LYS A 107 -6.62 -7.41 -22.26
N LEU A 108 -5.61 -8.29 -22.31
CA LEU A 108 -5.72 -9.66 -21.85
C LEU A 108 -5.79 -9.70 -20.32
N THR A 109 -4.88 -9.03 -19.64
CA THR A 109 -4.89 -8.88 -18.16
C THR A 109 -6.21 -8.26 -17.70
N ALA A 110 -6.65 -7.16 -18.32
CA ALA A 110 -7.91 -6.51 -17.98
C ALA A 110 -9.13 -7.45 -18.14
N LYS A 111 -9.17 -8.24 -19.21
CA LYS A 111 -10.22 -9.25 -19.42
C LYS A 111 -10.19 -10.32 -18.33
N ARG A 112 -9.01 -10.86 -18.03
CA ARG A 112 -8.83 -11.90 -16.99
C ARG A 112 -9.24 -11.36 -15.61
N GLN A 113 -8.78 -10.16 -15.23
CA GLN A 113 -9.15 -9.49 -13.98
C GLN A 113 -10.66 -9.31 -13.85
N LYS A 114 -11.32 -8.86 -14.92
CA LYS A 114 -12.77 -8.68 -14.94
C LYS A 114 -13.52 -10.01 -14.77
N ILE A 115 -13.07 -11.09 -15.42
CA ILE A 115 -13.69 -12.41 -15.32
C ILE A 115 -13.50 -12.97 -13.90
N ALA A 116 -12.28 -12.89 -13.36
CA ALA A 116 -11.97 -13.38 -12.01
C ALA A 116 -12.84 -12.70 -10.95
N MET A 117 -12.89 -11.36 -10.98
CA MET A 117 -13.74 -10.58 -10.09
C MET A 117 -15.22 -10.95 -10.25
N ALA A 118 -15.71 -11.05 -11.49
CA ALA A 118 -17.10 -11.37 -11.76
C ALA A 118 -17.50 -12.72 -11.16
N LYS A 119 -16.68 -13.74 -11.33
CA LYS A 119 -16.96 -15.09 -10.81
C LYS A 119 -17.03 -15.14 -9.29
N VAL A 120 -16.06 -14.57 -8.58
CA VAL A 120 -16.09 -14.54 -7.11
C VAL A 120 -17.25 -13.69 -6.59
N MET A 121 -17.49 -12.52 -7.18
CA MET A 121 -18.58 -11.66 -6.73
C MET A 121 -19.96 -12.24 -7.04
N GLN A 122 -20.08 -13.08 -8.06
CA GLN A 122 -21.33 -13.82 -8.33
C GLN A 122 -21.67 -14.81 -7.23
N GLU A 123 -20.68 -15.47 -6.61
CA GLU A 123 -20.90 -16.33 -5.44
C GLU A 123 -21.40 -15.50 -4.23
N VAL A 124 -20.95 -14.26 -4.09
CA VAL A 124 -21.32 -13.36 -2.98
C VAL A 124 -22.67 -12.69 -3.22
N LEU A 125 -22.90 -12.15 -4.41
CA LEU A 125 -24.04 -11.29 -4.73
C LEU A 125 -25.17 -12.03 -5.47
N GLY A 126 -24.88 -13.23 -5.99
CA GLY A 126 -25.77 -13.95 -6.91
C GLY A 126 -25.70 -13.38 -8.34
N ALA A 127 -26.44 -14.01 -9.25
CA ALA A 127 -26.40 -13.69 -10.68
C ALA A 127 -27.12 -12.38 -11.06
N LYS A 128 -28.08 -11.93 -10.25
CA LYS A 128 -28.86 -10.71 -10.55
C LYS A 128 -28.14 -9.46 -10.06
N ARG A 129 -28.05 -8.45 -10.94
CA ARG A 129 -27.58 -7.12 -10.55
C ARG A 129 -28.49 -6.51 -9.47
N LYS A 130 -27.91 -5.74 -8.55
CA LYS A 130 -28.60 -5.13 -7.43
C LYS A 130 -28.47 -3.61 -7.45
N LYS A 131 -29.34 -2.92 -6.71
CA LYS A 131 -29.18 -1.47 -6.48
C LYS A 131 -28.05 -1.24 -5.48
N PHE A 132 -27.10 -0.36 -5.82
CA PHE A 132 -25.93 -0.04 -5.00
C PHE A 132 -26.08 1.32 -4.35
N CYS A 133 -25.86 1.35 -3.04
CA CYS A 133 -25.66 2.55 -2.23
C CYS A 133 -24.14 2.69 -2.02
N ILE A 134 -23.52 3.60 -2.73
CA ILE A 134 -22.07 3.80 -2.69
C ILE A 134 -21.73 4.84 -1.62
N MET A 135 -21.01 4.41 -0.59
CA MET A 135 -20.51 5.29 0.48
C MET A 135 -19.16 5.87 0.05
N ASP A 136 -19.19 6.60 -1.07
CA ASP A 136 -18.04 7.24 -1.68
C ASP A 136 -18.48 8.35 -2.64
N ILE A 137 -17.47 9.10 -3.17
CA ILE A 137 -17.67 10.14 -4.16
C ILE A 137 -18.01 9.51 -5.53
N ASN A 138 -18.92 10.15 -6.26
CA ASN A 138 -19.24 9.72 -7.61
C ASN A 138 -17.98 9.78 -8.51
N PRO A 139 -17.61 8.68 -9.19
CA PRO A 139 -16.47 8.62 -10.10
C PRO A 139 -16.49 9.64 -11.24
N SER A 140 -17.66 10.14 -11.61
CA SER A 140 -17.84 11.18 -12.65
C SER A 140 -17.64 12.60 -12.12
N SER A 141 -17.46 12.78 -10.81
CA SER A 141 -17.17 14.09 -10.22
C SER A 141 -15.76 14.56 -10.63
N PRO A 142 -15.58 15.85 -11.01
CA PRO A 142 -14.25 16.41 -11.29
C PRO A 142 -13.24 16.20 -10.14
N ARG A 143 -13.75 16.07 -8.92
CA ARG A 143 -12.94 15.85 -7.69
C ARG A 143 -12.47 14.41 -7.51
N ALA A 144 -12.98 13.47 -8.30
CA ALA A 144 -12.60 12.05 -8.26
C ALA A 144 -11.24 11.78 -8.94
N THR A 145 -10.69 12.72 -9.71
CA THR A 145 -9.47 12.54 -10.51
C THR A 145 -8.23 12.15 -9.71
N ASN A 146 -8.15 12.58 -8.44
CA ASN A 146 -7.00 12.31 -7.55
C ASN A 146 -7.13 10.99 -6.75
N LEU A 147 -8.17 10.18 -7.03
CA LEU A 147 -8.49 8.98 -6.24
C LEU A 147 -8.24 7.66 -7.01
N GLY A 148 -7.38 7.67 -8.00
CA GLY A 148 -6.94 6.58 -8.89
C GLY A 148 -7.46 5.16 -8.60
N ALA A 149 -6.74 4.38 -7.78
CA ALA A 149 -7.11 3.00 -7.46
C ALA A 149 -8.45 2.87 -6.71
N ARG A 150 -8.82 3.87 -5.89
CA ARG A 150 -10.11 3.89 -5.19
C ARG A 150 -11.27 3.98 -6.18
N ILE A 151 -11.18 4.87 -7.16
CA ILE A 151 -12.16 5.01 -8.24
C ILE A 151 -12.19 3.75 -9.13
N ALA A 152 -11.03 3.17 -9.43
CA ALA A 152 -10.94 1.92 -10.19
C ALA A 152 -11.66 0.77 -9.46
N ALA A 153 -11.50 0.66 -8.15
CA ALA A 153 -12.21 -0.32 -7.33
C ALA A 153 -13.73 -0.09 -7.39
N ILE A 154 -14.22 1.14 -7.16
CA ILE A 154 -15.65 1.46 -7.26
C ILE A 154 -16.19 1.08 -8.63
N LYS A 155 -15.52 1.51 -9.72
CA LYS A 155 -15.93 1.16 -11.11
C LYS A 155 -15.97 -0.35 -11.34
N GLY A 156 -15.06 -1.11 -10.74
CA GLY A 156 -15.07 -2.57 -10.79
C GLY A 156 -16.37 -3.15 -10.20
N TYR A 157 -16.78 -2.68 -9.03
CA TYR A 157 -18.02 -3.15 -8.36
C TYR A 157 -19.30 -2.68 -9.05
N LEU A 158 -19.27 -1.56 -9.76
CA LEU A 158 -20.43 -1.09 -10.54
C LEU A 158 -20.87 -2.06 -11.65
N ASN A 159 -20.02 -2.99 -12.08
CA ASN A 159 -20.42 -4.05 -13.00
C ASN A 159 -21.54 -4.95 -12.42
N PHE A 160 -21.72 -4.99 -11.11
CA PHE A 160 -22.76 -5.76 -10.41
C PHE A 160 -23.98 -4.92 -10.07
N ALA A 161 -23.95 -3.61 -10.37
CA ALA A 161 -25.03 -2.70 -10.09
C ALA A 161 -26.06 -2.66 -11.24
N SER A 162 -27.36 -2.70 -10.89
CA SER A 162 -28.46 -2.31 -11.81
C SER A 162 -28.61 -0.79 -11.82
N SER A 163 -28.37 -0.15 -10.69
CA SER A 163 -28.28 1.30 -10.51
C SER A 163 -27.38 1.62 -9.32
N SER A 164 -26.85 2.84 -9.28
CA SER A 164 -25.97 3.28 -8.19
C SER A 164 -26.32 4.69 -7.73
N ASN A 165 -26.37 4.89 -6.42
CA ASN A 165 -26.54 6.18 -5.76
C ASN A 165 -25.33 6.44 -4.86
N TYR A 166 -24.87 7.69 -4.81
CA TYR A 166 -23.65 8.09 -4.10
C TYR A 166 -24.00 9.00 -2.93
N PHE A 167 -23.60 8.60 -1.72
CA PHE A 167 -23.99 9.27 -0.48
C PHE A 167 -22.84 9.97 0.25
N ILE A 168 -21.65 10.02 -0.37
CA ILE A 168 -20.54 10.84 0.11
C ILE A 168 -20.24 11.93 -0.94
N ASP A 169 -19.97 13.13 -0.46
CA ASP A 169 -19.46 14.23 -1.28
C ASP A 169 -18.25 14.88 -0.62
N TYR A 170 -17.59 15.77 -1.33
CA TYR A 170 -16.47 16.55 -0.81
C TYR A 170 -16.92 17.98 -0.54
N CYS A 171 -16.69 18.47 0.66
CA CYS A 171 -16.98 19.84 1.03
C CYS A 171 -15.70 20.67 1.17
N ASP A 172 -15.53 21.66 0.29
CA ASP A 172 -14.36 22.55 0.29
C ASP A 172 -14.27 23.34 1.61
N LYS A 173 -15.40 23.79 2.16
CA LYS A 173 -15.45 24.54 3.42
C LYS A 173 -14.94 23.73 4.62
N LYS A 174 -15.15 22.42 4.60
CA LYS A 174 -14.70 21.49 5.65
C LYS A 174 -13.42 20.74 5.27
N ASN A 175 -12.90 20.99 4.07
CA ASN A 175 -11.76 20.30 3.48
C ASN A 175 -11.79 18.77 3.70
N GLY A 176 -12.96 18.13 3.43
CA GLY A 176 -13.12 16.70 3.67
C GLY A 176 -14.42 16.11 3.16
N LEU A 177 -14.59 14.82 3.43
CA LEU A 177 -15.78 14.07 3.08
C LEU A 177 -16.97 14.51 3.93
N ILE A 178 -18.15 14.52 3.31
CA ILE A 178 -19.42 14.72 3.98
C ILE A 178 -20.35 13.61 3.58
N PHE A 179 -20.94 12.95 4.57
CA PHE A 179 -22.01 12.01 4.38
C PHE A 179 -23.35 12.76 4.15
N LYS A 180 -24.00 12.48 3.02
CA LYS A 180 -25.33 13.01 2.67
C LYS A 180 -26.40 12.19 3.41
N LYS A 181 -26.45 12.39 4.71
CA LYS A 181 -27.24 11.56 5.62
C LYS A 181 -28.73 11.60 5.29
N GLU A 182 -29.31 12.79 5.10
CA GLU A 182 -30.73 12.96 4.79
C GLU A 182 -31.09 12.31 3.46
N ASP A 183 -30.26 12.49 2.42
CA ASP A 183 -30.46 11.85 1.12
C ASP A 183 -30.46 10.32 1.25
N PHE A 184 -29.56 9.78 2.06
CA PHE A 184 -29.47 8.34 2.30
C PHE A 184 -30.69 7.81 3.06
N LEU A 185 -31.15 8.50 4.10
CA LEU A 185 -32.33 8.13 4.87
C LEU A 185 -33.58 8.18 3.99
N ASN A 186 -33.75 9.23 3.20
CA ASN A 186 -34.88 9.37 2.25
C ASN A 186 -34.84 8.27 1.18
N PHE A 187 -33.66 7.94 0.67
CA PHE A 187 -33.47 6.82 -0.26
C PHE A 187 -33.94 5.49 0.37
N LEU A 188 -33.50 5.19 1.60
CA LEU A 188 -33.87 3.96 2.30
C LEU A 188 -35.38 3.91 2.59
N ALA A 189 -36.01 5.05 2.97
CA ALA A 189 -37.42 5.14 3.22
C ALA A 189 -38.25 4.88 1.95
N SER A 190 -37.77 5.28 0.79
CA SER A 190 -38.42 5.08 -0.52
C SER A 190 -38.03 3.75 -1.20
N ALA A 191 -37.10 2.97 -0.63
CA ALA A 191 -36.65 1.72 -1.22
C ALA A 191 -37.75 0.65 -1.23
N ASN A 192 -37.83 -0.07 -2.36
CA ASN A 192 -38.70 -1.24 -2.45
C ASN A 192 -38.23 -2.33 -1.48
N ARG A 193 -39.09 -2.79 -0.60
CA ARG A 193 -38.79 -3.80 0.43
C ARG A 193 -38.51 -5.20 -0.14
N ASP A 194 -38.93 -5.47 -1.36
CA ASP A 194 -38.74 -6.74 -2.05
C ASP A 194 -37.42 -6.77 -2.89
N GLU A 195 -36.72 -5.64 -3.00
CA GLU A 195 -35.51 -5.54 -3.77
C GLU A 195 -34.27 -5.40 -2.85
N PRO A 196 -33.41 -6.44 -2.75
CA PRO A 196 -32.20 -6.37 -1.97
C PRO A 196 -31.26 -5.25 -2.43
N LEU A 197 -30.67 -4.53 -1.49
CA LEU A 197 -29.70 -3.46 -1.70
C LEU A 197 -28.29 -3.95 -1.40
N VAL A 198 -27.29 -3.31 -2.02
CA VAL A 198 -25.89 -3.44 -1.63
C VAL A 198 -25.38 -2.09 -1.17
N ILE A 199 -24.97 -1.99 0.09
CA ILE A 199 -24.20 -0.85 0.58
C ILE A 199 -22.73 -1.18 0.36
N PHE A 200 -22.02 -0.32 -0.38
CA PHE A 200 -20.59 -0.50 -0.69
C PHE A 200 -19.79 0.70 -0.21
N GLY A 201 -18.65 0.46 0.45
CA GLY A 201 -17.74 1.51 0.88
C GLY A 201 -16.37 1.02 1.30
N PHE A 202 -15.44 1.96 1.49
CA PHE A 202 -14.15 1.64 2.12
C PHE A 202 -14.32 1.55 3.64
N THR A 203 -13.72 0.55 4.27
CA THR A 203 -13.92 0.20 5.68
C THR A 203 -13.92 1.42 6.62
N PHE A 204 -12.88 2.25 6.54
CA PHE A 204 -12.76 3.39 7.45
C PHE A 204 -13.80 4.50 7.15
N VAL A 205 -14.10 4.79 5.85
CA VAL A 205 -15.12 5.78 5.46
C VAL A 205 -16.50 5.32 5.89
N LEU A 206 -16.80 4.06 5.59
CA LEU A 206 -18.07 3.45 5.97
C LEU A 206 -18.28 3.55 7.48
N TYR A 207 -17.29 3.20 8.28
CA TYR A 207 -17.42 3.22 9.72
C TYR A 207 -17.42 4.63 10.31
N HIS A 208 -16.39 5.43 9.97
CA HIS A 208 -16.16 6.73 10.60
C HIS A 208 -17.17 7.79 10.16
N ASP A 209 -17.44 7.87 8.84
CA ASP A 209 -18.25 8.96 8.29
C ASP A 209 -19.74 8.59 8.21
N VAL A 210 -20.06 7.29 8.07
CA VAL A 210 -21.44 6.83 7.88
C VAL A 210 -21.98 6.17 9.15
N ILE A 211 -21.40 5.03 9.57
CA ILE A 211 -21.98 4.21 10.64
C ILE A 211 -22.03 4.94 11.98
N LYS A 212 -20.94 5.59 12.40
CA LYS A 212 -20.93 6.38 13.64
C LYS A 212 -22.01 7.46 13.61
N SER A 213 -22.14 8.19 12.50
CA SER A 213 -23.18 9.23 12.36
C SER A 213 -24.60 8.70 12.45
N LEU A 214 -24.86 7.47 11.98
CA LEU A 214 -26.17 6.83 12.05
C LEU A 214 -26.46 6.25 13.45
N LEU A 215 -25.44 5.72 14.13
CA LEU A 215 -25.55 5.20 15.50
C LEU A 215 -25.84 6.31 16.52
N ASP A 216 -25.25 7.50 16.35
CA ASP A 216 -25.46 8.64 17.24
C ASP A 216 -26.94 9.11 17.29
N ASP A 217 -27.71 8.85 16.24
CA ASP A 217 -29.12 9.22 16.16
C ASP A 217 -30.08 8.15 16.74
N ASN A 218 -29.58 7.02 17.23
CA ASN A 218 -30.37 5.88 17.70
C ASN A 218 -31.45 5.41 16.70
N GLN A 219 -31.20 5.58 15.39
CA GLN A 219 -32.12 5.16 14.34
C GLN A 219 -31.94 3.68 14.01
N GLU A 220 -33.05 2.98 13.90
CA GLU A 220 -33.07 1.62 13.37
C GLU A 220 -33.44 1.65 11.88
N LEU A 221 -32.47 1.22 11.04
CA LEU A 221 -32.62 1.26 9.59
C LEU A 221 -32.72 -0.16 9.03
N ALA A 222 -33.94 -0.68 8.89
CA ALA A 222 -34.10 -2.02 8.31
C ALA A 222 -33.88 -2.00 6.79
N LEU A 223 -32.91 -2.77 6.33
CA LEU A 223 -32.72 -3.03 4.88
C LEU A 223 -33.67 -4.13 4.39
N PRO A 224 -34.00 -4.15 3.07
CA PRO A 224 -34.71 -5.24 2.43
C PRO A 224 -34.02 -6.59 2.66
N LEU A 225 -34.79 -7.68 2.73
CA LEU A 225 -34.27 -9.03 2.94
C LEU A 225 -33.29 -9.41 1.82
N GLY A 226 -32.15 -10.00 2.18
CA GLY A 226 -31.07 -10.37 1.25
C GLY A 226 -30.17 -9.22 0.84
N SER A 227 -30.31 -8.03 1.45
CA SER A 227 -29.36 -6.93 1.31
C SER A 227 -28.01 -7.30 1.92
N LYS A 228 -26.93 -6.73 1.38
CA LYS A 228 -25.57 -6.97 1.84
C LYS A 228 -24.82 -5.67 2.02
N ILE A 229 -23.87 -5.67 2.95
CA ILE A 229 -22.92 -4.57 3.12
C ILE A 229 -21.55 -5.10 2.76
N ILE A 230 -20.92 -4.47 1.77
CA ILE A 230 -19.61 -4.85 1.27
C ILE A 230 -18.64 -3.73 1.58
N HIS A 231 -17.55 -4.06 2.25
CA HIS A 231 -16.49 -3.10 2.47
C HIS A 231 -15.13 -3.66 2.09
N ILE A 232 -14.24 -2.75 1.70
CA ILE A 232 -12.88 -3.08 1.26
C ILE A 232 -11.86 -2.15 1.89
N GLY A 233 -10.61 -2.60 1.94
CA GLY A 233 -9.50 -1.86 2.54
C GLY A 233 -9.52 -1.90 4.07
N GLY A 234 -8.39 -1.50 4.67
CA GLY A 234 -8.20 -1.52 6.13
C GLY A 234 -8.43 -0.17 6.81
N TRP A 235 -8.06 -0.10 8.09
CA TRP A 235 -8.15 1.09 8.93
C TRP A 235 -7.04 2.12 8.68
N LYS A 236 -5.87 1.66 8.18
CA LYS A 236 -4.75 2.47 7.68
C LYS A 236 -4.23 3.47 8.73
N LYS A 237 -4.20 4.76 8.43
CA LYS A 237 -3.79 5.80 9.36
C LYS A 237 -4.72 5.96 10.58
N LEU A 238 -5.89 5.34 10.56
CA LEU A 238 -6.83 5.28 11.67
C LEU A 238 -6.76 3.94 12.40
N GLU A 239 -5.61 3.24 12.36
CA GLU A 239 -5.41 1.95 13.04
C GLU A 239 -5.62 2.06 14.56
N ASP A 240 -5.28 3.19 15.16
CA ASP A 240 -5.55 3.54 16.57
C ASP A 240 -7.05 3.71 16.88
N GLN A 241 -7.89 3.89 15.86
CA GLN A 241 -9.36 3.94 15.98
C GLN A 241 -10.03 2.64 15.50
N LYS A 242 -9.22 1.64 15.20
CA LYS A 242 -9.69 0.34 14.74
C LYS A 242 -10.61 -0.29 15.76
N VAL A 243 -11.75 -0.72 15.26
CA VAL A 243 -12.72 -1.52 16.01
C VAL A 243 -12.51 -2.97 15.62
N ASP A 244 -12.60 -3.86 16.60
CA ASP A 244 -12.57 -5.30 16.32
C ASP A 244 -13.62 -5.67 15.27
N LYS A 245 -13.26 -6.58 14.37
CA LYS A 245 -14.11 -6.98 13.24
C LYS A 245 -15.47 -7.54 13.69
N SER A 246 -15.51 -8.25 14.80
CA SER A 246 -16.73 -8.80 15.35
C SER A 246 -17.66 -7.68 15.85
N ILE A 247 -17.08 -6.68 16.53
CA ILE A 247 -17.81 -5.49 17.00
C ILE A 247 -18.32 -4.69 15.79
N PHE A 248 -17.48 -4.46 14.79
CA PHE A 248 -17.84 -3.77 13.55
C PHE A 248 -19.04 -4.44 12.85
N ASN A 249 -18.93 -5.75 12.60
CA ASN A 249 -19.99 -6.50 11.93
C ASN A 249 -21.29 -6.49 12.74
N LYS A 250 -21.21 -6.68 14.06
CA LYS A 250 -22.35 -6.68 14.97
C LYS A 250 -23.07 -5.33 14.99
N GLN A 251 -22.32 -4.22 15.10
CA GLN A 251 -22.92 -2.87 15.10
C GLN A 251 -23.66 -2.57 13.78
N ILE A 252 -23.04 -2.92 12.65
CA ILE A 252 -23.64 -2.73 11.33
C ILE A 252 -24.88 -3.62 11.16
N ALA A 253 -24.77 -4.88 11.55
CA ALA A 253 -25.87 -5.83 11.45
C ALA A 253 -27.08 -5.38 12.29
N GLN A 254 -26.84 -4.89 13.50
CA GLN A 254 -27.89 -4.35 14.38
C GLN A 254 -28.54 -3.09 13.79
N LEU A 255 -27.71 -2.12 13.34
CA LEU A 255 -28.18 -0.87 12.75
C LEU A 255 -29.13 -1.11 11.56
N PHE A 256 -28.74 -2.02 10.66
CA PHE A 256 -29.46 -2.28 9.42
C PHE A 256 -30.41 -3.49 9.47
N LYS A 257 -30.55 -4.12 10.62
CA LYS A 257 -31.38 -5.33 10.84
C LYS A 257 -31.13 -6.45 9.84
N ILE A 258 -29.84 -6.69 9.54
CA ILE A 258 -29.34 -7.78 8.70
C ILE A 258 -28.57 -8.80 9.55
N LYS A 259 -28.18 -9.92 8.96
CA LYS A 259 -27.32 -10.90 9.65
C LYS A 259 -25.86 -10.45 9.59
N GLU A 260 -25.04 -10.75 10.59
CA GLU A 260 -23.61 -10.42 10.61
C GLU A 260 -22.87 -11.01 9.38
N LYS A 261 -23.27 -12.19 8.90
CA LYS A 261 -22.71 -12.81 7.70
C LYS A 261 -22.98 -12.04 6.39
N ASP A 262 -23.91 -11.09 6.41
CA ASP A 262 -24.21 -10.22 5.26
C ASP A 262 -23.39 -8.93 5.28
N VAL A 263 -22.54 -8.74 6.29
CA VAL A 263 -21.49 -7.71 6.35
C VAL A 263 -20.18 -8.35 5.91
N ILE A 264 -19.74 -8.06 4.69
CA ILE A 264 -18.69 -8.80 3.99
C ILE A 264 -17.47 -7.91 3.77
N ASP A 265 -16.38 -8.27 4.42
CA ASP A 265 -15.06 -7.68 4.18
C ASP A 265 -14.38 -8.36 3.00
N ILE A 266 -13.92 -7.57 2.03
CA ILE A 266 -13.18 -8.08 0.88
C ILE A 266 -11.72 -7.65 0.98
N TYR A 267 -10.83 -8.62 0.94
CA TYR A 267 -9.40 -8.39 0.78
C TYR A 267 -9.00 -8.45 -0.69
N GLY A 268 -8.10 -7.58 -1.08
CA GLY A 268 -7.47 -7.52 -2.39
C GLY A 268 -6.42 -6.43 -2.43
N PHE A 269 -5.50 -6.50 -3.37
CA PHE A 269 -4.40 -5.54 -3.53
C PHE A 269 -4.13 -5.25 -5.01
N THR A 270 -3.48 -4.12 -5.26
CA THR A 270 -3.35 -3.55 -6.62
C THR A 270 -2.52 -4.44 -7.54
N GLU A 271 -1.50 -5.10 -7.02
CA GLU A 271 -0.54 -5.93 -7.77
C GLU A 271 -1.16 -7.23 -8.29
N GLN A 272 -2.31 -7.66 -7.72
CA GLN A 272 -3.15 -8.74 -8.26
C GLN A 272 -4.62 -8.29 -8.33
N MET A 273 -4.87 -7.11 -8.89
CA MET A 273 -6.22 -6.59 -9.05
C MET A 273 -7.13 -7.58 -9.80
N GLY A 274 -8.39 -7.58 -9.42
CA GLY A 274 -9.41 -8.50 -9.97
C GLY A 274 -9.54 -9.79 -9.19
N ILE A 275 -8.56 -10.17 -8.36
CA ILE A 275 -8.68 -11.28 -7.42
C ILE A 275 -9.19 -10.72 -6.11
N ASN A 276 -10.40 -11.10 -5.74
CA ASN A 276 -11.05 -10.68 -4.52
C ASN A 276 -11.20 -11.86 -3.57
N TYR A 277 -10.99 -11.62 -2.29
CA TYR A 277 -11.14 -12.59 -1.23
C TYR A 277 -12.20 -12.09 -0.24
N PRO A 278 -13.50 -12.33 -0.54
CA PRO A 278 -14.57 -11.99 0.38
C PRO A 278 -14.59 -12.92 1.59
N ASP A 279 -15.07 -12.40 2.71
CA ASP A 279 -15.39 -13.25 3.84
C ASP A 279 -16.51 -14.23 3.48
N CYS A 280 -16.36 -15.47 3.88
CA CYS A 280 -17.47 -16.42 3.96
C CYS A 280 -18.29 -16.21 5.26
N GLU A 281 -19.39 -16.95 5.41
CA GLU A 281 -20.26 -16.90 6.60
C GLU A 281 -19.52 -17.16 7.93
N ALA A 282 -18.38 -17.87 7.90
CA ALA A 282 -17.54 -18.14 9.05
C ALA A 282 -16.38 -17.12 9.20
N GLY A 283 -16.39 -16.03 8.43
CA GLY A 283 -15.39 -14.95 8.50
C GLY A 283 -14.00 -15.32 7.98
N TRP A 284 -13.92 -16.33 7.11
CA TRP A 284 -12.69 -16.73 6.41
C TRP A 284 -12.70 -16.27 4.95
N LYS A 285 -11.52 -16.00 4.42
CA LYS A 285 -11.30 -15.68 3.02
C LYS A 285 -10.86 -16.94 2.28
N HIS A 286 -11.74 -17.51 1.47
CA HIS A 286 -11.44 -18.68 0.67
C HIS A 286 -10.60 -18.35 -0.55
N VAL A 287 -9.65 -19.24 -0.86
CA VAL A 287 -8.73 -19.11 -1.99
C VAL A 287 -9.39 -19.68 -3.24
N PRO A 288 -9.70 -18.85 -4.26
CA PRO A 288 -10.35 -19.34 -5.48
C PRO A 288 -9.39 -20.18 -6.33
N SER A 289 -9.94 -20.96 -7.26
CA SER A 289 -9.16 -21.86 -8.12
C SER A 289 -8.00 -21.18 -8.86
N TYR A 290 -8.15 -19.93 -9.26
CA TYR A 290 -7.14 -19.13 -9.98
C TYR A 290 -6.21 -18.32 -9.06
N SER A 291 -6.13 -18.72 -7.82
CA SER A 291 -5.18 -18.16 -6.86
C SER A 291 -4.65 -19.24 -5.91
N GLU A 292 -3.48 -18.99 -5.34
CA GLU A 292 -2.92 -19.76 -4.24
C GLU A 292 -2.31 -18.80 -3.22
N VAL A 293 -2.29 -19.19 -1.95
CA VAL A 293 -1.80 -18.40 -0.83
C VAL A 293 -0.89 -19.25 0.04
N LEU A 294 0.24 -18.69 0.43
CA LEU A 294 1.17 -19.26 1.40
C LEU A 294 1.48 -18.24 2.48
N ILE A 295 1.87 -18.73 3.64
CA ILE A 295 2.32 -17.89 4.75
C ILE A 295 3.84 -18.01 4.90
N ARG A 296 4.53 -16.88 4.99
CA ARG A 296 5.99 -16.81 5.11
C ARG A 296 6.41 -16.18 6.42
N ASP A 297 7.42 -16.73 7.05
CA ASP A 297 8.07 -16.11 8.21
C ASP A 297 8.59 -14.70 7.86
N GLU A 298 8.41 -13.72 8.75
CA GLU A 298 8.80 -12.33 8.51
C GLU A 298 10.32 -12.14 8.41
N SER A 299 11.10 -13.01 9.05
CA SER A 299 12.56 -12.84 9.20
C SER A 299 13.37 -13.55 8.10
N ASN A 300 12.96 -14.77 7.73
CA ASN A 300 13.72 -15.65 6.83
C ASN A 300 12.91 -16.14 5.61
N HIS A 301 11.64 -15.76 5.52
CA HIS A 301 10.70 -16.14 4.46
C HIS A 301 10.49 -17.66 4.30
N SER A 302 10.79 -18.46 5.33
CA SER A 302 10.47 -19.88 5.34
C SER A 302 8.95 -20.11 5.33
N LEU A 303 8.54 -21.27 4.84
CA LEU A 303 7.12 -21.64 4.81
C LEU A 303 6.61 -21.88 6.23
N MET A 304 5.52 -21.22 6.60
CA MET A 304 4.82 -21.39 7.87
C MET A 304 3.77 -22.50 7.77
N LYS A 305 3.42 -23.08 8.91
CA LYS A 305 2.34 -24.06 9.02
C LYS A 305 0.97 -23.38 9.14
N ASP A 306 -0.08 -24.20 9.00
CA ASP A 306 -1.44 -23.74 9.28
C ASP A 306 -1.53 -23.14 10.70
N ASP A 307 -2.33 -22.08 10.83
CA ASP A 307 -2.59 -21.31 12.06
C ASP A 307 -1.38 -20.51 12.60
N GLU A 308 -0.21 -20.54 11.94
CA GLU A 308 0.92 -19.67 12.26
C GLU A 308 0.82 -18.33 11.49
N ILE A 309 1.10 -17.22 12.19
CA ILE A 309 1.03 -15.87 11.61
C ILE A 309 2.34 -15.54 10.91
N GLY A 310 2.24 -15.02 9.67
CA GLY A 310 3.38 -14.55 8.89
C GLY A 310 2.91 -13.70 7.70
N LEU A 311 3.85 -13.36 6.81
CA LEU A 311 3.59 -12.59 5.60
C LEU A 311 2.76 -13.40 4.60
N LEU A 312 1.77 -12.76 4.01
CA LEU A 312 0.94 -13.36 2.97
C LEU A 312 1.65 -13.30 1.61
N GLN A 313 1.89 -14.46 1.02
CA GLN A 313 2.40 -14.62 -0.35
C GLN A 313 1.28 -15.14 -1.24
N PHE A 314 1.05 -14.44 -2.35
CA PHE A 314 -0.02 -14.76 -3.29
C PHE A 314 0.52 -15.19 -4.64
N PHE A 315 -0.16 -16.15 -5.27
CA PHE A 315 0.13 -16.62 -6.60
C PHE A 315 -1.12 -16.54 -7.48
N SER A 316 -0.96 -16.15 -8.74
CA SER A 316 -2.05 -16.15 -9.71
C SER A 316 -1.54 -16.13 -11.14
N PRO A 317 -2.15 -16.88 -12.08
CA PRO A 317 -1.85 -16.82 -13.51
C PRO A 317 -2.58 -15.67 -14.24
N ILE A 318 -3.24 -14.75 -13.53
CA ILE A 318 -4.04 -13.69 -14.13
C ILE A 318 -3.21 -12.58 -14.76
N PRO A 319 -2.17 -12.01 -14.08
CA PRO A 319 -1.33 -10.98 -14.68
C PRO A 319 -0.57 -11.50 -15.90
N HIS A 320 -0.66 -10.77 -17.03
CA HIS A 320 0.04 -11.05 -18.27
C HIS A 320 0.95 -9.89 -18.70
N SER A 321 0.52 -8.66 -18.49
CA SER A 321 1.30 -7.48 -18.87
C SER A 321 2.45 -7.16 -17.90
N TYR A 322 2.46 -7.69 -16.69
CA TYR A 322 3.47 -7.44 -15.67
C TYR A 322 3.64 -8.67 -14.75
N PRO A 323 4.83 -8.93 -14.18
CA PRO A 323 5.11 -10.14 -13.40
C PRO A 323 4.53 -10.08 -11.98
N GLY A 324 3.20 -9.84 -11.88
CA GLY A 324 2.43 -9.86 -10.64
C GLY A 324 1.93 -11.25 -10.23
N ASN A 325 2.50 -12.31 -10.82
CA ASN A 325 1.99 -13.68 -10.63
C ASN A 325 2.37 -14.27 -9.27
N VAL A 326 3.52 -13.89 -8.71
CA VAL A 326 3.98 -14.34 -7.39
C VAL A 326 4.42 -13.12 -6.60
N VAL A 327 3.60 -12.72 -5.63
CA VAL A 327 3.80 -11.47 -4.86
C VAL A 327 3.86 -11.78 -3.37
N LEU A 328 4.90 -11.29 -2.70
CA LEU A 328 4.99 -11.26 -1.24
C LEU A 328 4.51 -9.89 -0.75
N THR A 329 3.45 -9.89 0.04
CA THR A 329 2.86 -8.66 0.58
C THR A 329 3.50 -8.28 1.92
N ASP A 330 3.23 -7.04 2.37
CA ASP A 330 3.55 -6.60 3.73
C ASP A 330 2.42 -6.93 4.72
N ASP A 331 1.35 -7.60 4.27
CA ASP A 331 0.20 -7.94 5.12
C ASP A 331 0.46 -9.26 5.87
N LEU A 332 0.12 -9.27 7.16
CA LEU A 332 0.22 -10.43 8.04
C LEU A 332 -1.10 -11.20 8.06
N GLY A 333 -0.99 -12.51 8.07
CA GLY A 333 -2.13 -13.38 8.16
C GLY A 333 -1.75 -14.80 8.55
N PHE A 334 -2.74 -15.65 8.63
CA PHE A 334 -2.57 -17.09 8.82
C PHE A 334 -3.55 -17.87 7.96
N MET A 335 -3.21 -19.09 7.65
CA MET A 335 -3.96 -19.97 6.76
C MET A 335 -4.48 -21.18 7.52
N ASN A 336 -5.55 -21.78 7.01
CA ASN A 336 -6.04 -23.07 7.46
C ASN A 336 -6.59 -23.87 6.29
N SER A 337 -6.21 -25.12 6.19
CA SER A 337 -6.53 -26.02 5.06
C SER A 337 -7.68 -26.99 5.35
N GLY A 338 -8.22 -27.02 6.55
CA GLY A 338 -9.32 -27.91 6.91
C GLY A 338 -10.68 -27.48 6.35
N LYS A 339 -11.70 -28.32 6.45
CA LYS A 339 -13.08 -28.02 6.00
C LYS A 339 -13.65 -26.82 6.74
N CYS A 340 -14.21 -25.86 6.00
CA CYS A 340 -14.82 -24.67 6.58
C CYS A 340 -16.26 -24.93 7.04
N GLN A 341 -16.67 -24.25 8.11
CA GLN A 341 -18.06 -24.28 8.59
C GLN A 341 -19.07 -23.73 7.56
N CYS A 342 -18.63 -22.91 6.60
CA CYS A 342 -19.49 -22.43 5.51
C CYS A 342 -19.78 -23.49 4.44
N GLY A 343 -19.17 -24.70 4.54
CA GLY A 343 -19.35 -25.81 3.63
C GLY A 343 -18.30 -25.92 2.52
N LEU A 344 -17.53 -24.86 2.24
CA LEU A 344 -16.45 -24.90 1.25
C LEU A 344 -15.26 -25.71 1.78
N ASP A 345 -14.68 -26.52 0.89
CA ASP A 345 -13.48 -27.32 1.16
C ASP A 345 -12.29 -26.79 0.33
N THR A 346 -11.88 -25.57 0.61
CA THR A 346 -10.75 -24.91 -0.03
C THR A 346 -9.85 -24.30 1.01
N LYS A 347 -8.56 -24.12 0.70
CA LYS A 347 -7.67 -23.31 1.54
C LYS A 347 -8.32 -21.98 1.85
N ARG A 348 -8.10 -21.48 3.05
CA ARG A 348 -8.65 -20.22 3.53
C ARG A 348 -7.67 -19.50 4.43
N PHE A 349 -7.75 -18.19 4.48
CA PHE A 349 -6.85 -17.37 5.31
C PHE A 349 -7.60 -16.24 6.01
N LYS A 350 -6.95 -15.66 7.01
CA LYS A 350 -7.35 -14.41 7.65
C LYS A 350 -6.21 -13.41 7.58
N VAL A 351 -6.56 -12.14 7.39
CA VAL A 351 -5.63 -11.01 7.50
C VAL A 351 -5.73 -10.45 8.90
N VAL A 352 -4.60 -10.32 9.59
CA VAL A 352 -4.57 -9.86 11.00
C VAL A 352 -3.97 -8.45 11.14
N GLY A 353 -3.16 -8.02 10.18
CA GLY A 353 -2.53 -6.70 10.21
C GLY A 353 -1.46 -6.53 9.16
N ARG A 354 -0.52 -5.64 9.44
CA ARG A 354 0.68 -5.41 8.62
C ARG A 354 1.95 -5.60 9.44
N ALA A 355 3.02 -6.00 8.77
CA ALA A 355 4.33 -6.12 9.39
C ALA A 355 4.82 -4.74 9.89
N HIS A 356 5.49 -4.72 11.05
CA HIS A 356 5.94 -3.47 11.71
C HIS A 356 6.86 -2.58 10.87
N LYS A 357 7.53 -3.14 9.85
CA LYS A 357 8.38 -2.42 8.90
C LYS A 357 7.65 -1.97 7.63
N ALA A 358 6.37 -2.34 7.48
CA ALA A 358 5.59 -1.99 6.31
C ALA A 358 5.13 -0.54 6.36
N GLU A 359 5.16 0.13 5.22
CA GLU A 359 4.50 1.43 5.12
C GLU A 359 2.99 1.29 5.37
N VAL A 360 2.45 2.06 6.33
CA VAL A 360 1.02 2.07 6.69
C VAL A 360 0.19 2.71 5.58
N ARG A 361 0.13 2.09 4.37
CA ARG A 361 -0.54 2.69 3.20
C ARG A 361 -1.29 1.71 2.33
N GLY A 362 -2.43 2.15 1.85
CA GLY A 362 -3.27 1.42 0.91
C GLY A 362 -4.20 2.34 0.11
N CYS A 363 -5.03 1.79 -0.78
CA CYS A 363 -5.86 2.52 -1.77
C CYS A 363 -6.87 3.57 -1.25
N GLY A 364 -7.04 3.77 0.05
CA GLY A 364 -7.94 4.78 0.66
C GLY A 364 -7.24 5.97 1.33
N ASP A 365 -5.90 6.04 1.32
CA ASP A 365 -5.12 6.94 2.19
C ASP A 365 -5.23 8.43 1.88
N VAL A 366 -5.52 8.80 0.63
CA VAL A 366 -5.67 10.23 0.25
C VAL A 366 -6.72 10.97 1.09
N MET A 367 -7.67 10.23 1.70
CA MET A 367 -8.73 10.80 2.51
C MET A 367 -8.50 10.62 4.02
N SER A 368 -7.75 9.58 4.45
CA SER A 368 -7.40 9.39 5.86
C SER A 368 -6.45 10.47 6.36
N ASP A 369 -5.54 10.97 5.52
CA ASP A 369 -4.66 12.09 5.84
C ASP A 369 -5.45 13.34 6.29
N LYS A 370 -6.54 13.64 5.59
CA LYS A 370 -7.38 14.80 5.90
C LYS A 370 -8.23 14.61 7.16
N ILE A 371 -8.47 13.38 7.60
CA ILE A 371 -9.20 13.06 8.84
C ILE A 371 -8.26 13.03 10.04
N ALA A 372 -7.03 12.51 9.88
CA ALA A 372 -6.00 12.55 10.91
C ALA A 372 -5.65 14.00 11.28
N ASP A 373 -5.45 14.86 10.27
CA ASP A 373 -5.18 16.30 10.46
C ASP A 373 -6.30 17.02 11.25
N ARG A 374 -7.57 16.59 11.10
CA ARG A 374 -8.70 17.14 11.89
C ARG A 374 -8.65 16.77 13.37
N ASN A 375 -8.22 15.57 13.70
CA ASN A 375 -8.12 15.13 15.09
C ASN A 375 -6.91 15.75 15.80
N GLU A 376 -5.83 16.01 15.07
CA GLU A 376 -4.69 16.77 15.58
C GLU A 376 -5.03 18.25 15.80
N LEU A 377 -5.77 18.89 14.89
CA LEU A 377 -6.23 20.27 15.05
C LEU A 377 -7.15 20.47 16.28
N LYS A 378 -7.94 19.44 16.66
CA LYS A 378 -8.73 19.49 17.91
C LYS A 378 -7.92 19.27 19.18
N LYS A 379 -6.74 18.64 19.09
CA LYS A 379 -5.80 18.46 20.22
C LYS A 379 -4.83 19.62 20.40
N THR A 380 -4.66 20.49 19.40
CA THR A 380 -3.63 21.54 19.38
C THR A 380 -4.12 22.96 19.69
N ASP A 381 -5.35 23.15 20.17
CA ASP A 381 -5.87 24.48 20.57
C ASP A 381 -5.10 25.15 21.74
N HIS A 382 -4.01 24.56 22.21
CA HIS A 382 -3.18 25.13 23.29
C HIS A 382 -1.70 25.36 22.96
N ILE A 383 -1.25 25.24 21.70
CA ILE A 383 0.15 25.56 21.37
C ILE A 383 0.23 26.45 20.13
N ASN A 384 -0.11 27.75 20.31
CA ASN A 384 0.33 28.80 19.40
C ASN A 384 1.80 29.15 19.72
N LYS A 385 2.74 28.33 19.25
CA LYS A 385 4.16 28.66 19.20
C LYS A 385 4.60 28.76 17.76
N SER A 386 4.96 29.98 17.33
CA SER A 386 5.64 30.20 16.07
C SER A 386 7.00 29.51 16.08
N TYR A 387 7.22 28.57 15.16
CA TYR A 387 8.52 27.92 14.97
C TYR A 387 9.35 28.78 14.01
N LYS A 388 10.56 29.18 14.43
CA LYS A 388 11.57 29.73 13.54
C LYS A 388 12.28 28.56 12.83
N VAL A 389 12.18 28.52 11.53
CA VAL A 389 12.88 27.54 10.70
C VAL A 389 14.19 28.15 10.23
N TYR A 390 15.31 27.56 10.59
CA TYR A 390 16.64 27.97 10.17
C TYR A 390 17.05 27.21 8.94
N HIS A 391 17.19 27.89 7.80
CA HIS A 391 17.50 27.27 6.51
C HIS A 391 18.95 27.39 6.06
N SER A 392 19.76 28.11 6.75
CA SER A 392 21.19 28.30 6.44
C SER A 392 21.80 29.17 7.54
N PRO A 393 23.11 29.13 7.73
CA PRO A 393 23.75 30.11 8.62
C PRO A 393 23.59 31.58 8.19
N LEU A 394 22.98 31.84 7.03
CA LEU A 394 22.94 33.16 6.41
C LEU A 394 21.53 33.77 6.26
N THR A 395 20.45 33.01 6.43
CA THR A 395 19.09 33.54 6.24
C THR A 395 18.10 32.98 7.25
N SER A 396 17.40 33.90 7.98
CA SER A 396 16.22 33.55 8.79
C SER A 396 14.98 33.91 7.99
N LEU A 397 14.24 32.89 7.50
CA LEU A 397 12.92 33.10 6.90
C LEU A 397 11.84 32.79 7.92
N GLU A 398 11.01 33.79 8.23
CA GLU A 398 9.77 33.57 8.98
C GLU A 398 8.74 32.94 8.03
N SER A 399 8.33 31.70 8.28
CA SER A 399 7.33 31.06 7.46
C SER A 399 5.92 31.53 7.79
N LYS A 400 5.38 32.40 6.97
CA LYS A 400 3.93 32.50 6.76
C LYS A 400 3.65 31.99 5.36
N THR A 401 3.00 30.82 5.30
CA THR A 401 2.42 30.20 4.10
C THR A 401 3.40 29.85 2.96
N SER A 402 3.39 28.57 2.57
CA SER A 402 4.13 28.02 1.42
C SER A 402 3.62 28.57 0.09
N SER A 403 4.22 29.65 -0.41
CA SER A 403 4.08 30.04 -1.80
C SER A 403 5.17 29.39 -2.65
N LEU A 404 4.89 29.15 -3.93
CA LEU A 404 5.86 28.63 -4.89
C LEU A 404 7.14 29.49 -4.95
N GLU A 405 7.00 30.80 -4.72
CA GLU A 405 8.10 31.78 -4.66
C GLU A 405 9.06 31.51 -3.50
N ASN A 406 8.54 31.16 -2.31
CA ASN A 406 9.37 30.81 -1.17
C ASN A 406 10.14 29.51 -1.41
N PHE A 407 9.55 28.56 -2.12
CA PHE A 407 10.25 27.32 -2.49
C PHE A 407 11.40 27.60 -3.47
N GLN A 408 11.22 28.47 -4.45
CA GLN A 408 12.27 28.87 -5.40
C GLN A 408 13.43 29.60 -4.70
N LEU A 409 13.14 30.45 -3.73
CA LEU A 409 14.16 31.11 -2.90
C LEU A 409 14.98 30.10 -2.09
N ILE A 410 14.32 29.11 -1.46
CA ILE A 410 14.99 28.04 -0.73
C ILE A 410 15.90 27.23 -1.65
N VAL A 411 15.44 26.85 -2.85
CA VAL A 411 16.26 26.11 -3.82
C VAL A 411 17.50 26.91 -4.24
N THR A 412 17.33 28.23 -4.48
CA THR A 412 18.45 29.09 -4.86
C THR A 412 19.50 29.22 -3.75
N ASP A 413 19.07 29.31 -2.49
CA ASP A 413 19.99 29.36 -1.34
C ASP A 413 20.68 28.01 -1.09
N LEU A 414 19.99 26.89 -1.32
CA LEU A 414 20.58 25.55 -1.28
C LEU A 414 21.62 25.34 -2.37
N GLU A 415 21.41 25.88 -3.57
CA GLU A 415 22.40 25.84 -4.66
C GLU A 415 23.68 26.62 -4.34
N LYS A 416 23.56 27.77 -3.69
CA LYS A 416 24.73 28.53 -3.18
C LYS A 416 25.47 27.75 -2.11
N SER A 417 24.74 27.15 -1.17
CA SER A 417 25.31 26.33 -0.10
C SER A 417 26.00 25.07 -0.61
N LYS A 418 25.49 24.47 -1.69
CA LYS A 418 26.08 23.31 -2.37
C LYS A 418 27.50 23.58 -2.83
N LYS A 419 27.75 24.76 -3.43
CA LYS A 419 29.10 25.12 -3.89
C LYS A 419 30.07 25.17 -2.71
N TRP A 420 29.68 25.84 -1.62
CA TRP A 420 30.50 25.91 -0.41
C TRP A 420 30.80 24.52 0.16
N LEU A 421 29.77 23.66 0.31
CA LEU A 421 29.95 22.28 0.81
C LEU A 421 30.89 21.45 -0.05
N SER A 422 30.79 21.58 -1.38
CA SER A 422 31.66 20.81 -2.31
C SER A 422 33.12 21.25 -2.29
N GLU A 423 33.43 22.38 -1.70
CA GLU A 423 34.78 22.92 -1.54
C GLU A 423 35.39 22.57 -0.16
N GLN A 424 34.60 21.95 0.75
CA GLN A 424 35.08 21.58 2.09
C GLN A 424 35.65 20.17 2.10
N SER A 425 36.70 19.95 2.91
CA SER A 425 37.20 18.60 3.14
C SER A 425 36.28 17.78 4.03
N THR A 426 36.30 16.47 3.83
CA THR A 426 35.54 15.52 4.70
C THR A 426 35.90 15.69 6.17
N GLU A 427 37.18 15.96 6.47
CA GLU A 427 37.64 16.17 7.85
C GLU A 427 37.02 17.41 8.49
N LEU A 428 36.90 18.52 7.74
CA LEU A 428 36.23 19.73 8.23
C LEU A 428 34.73 19.46 8.49
N LEU A 429 34.05 18.76 7.59
CA LEU A 429 32.62 18.46 7.75
C LEU A 429 32.38 17.56 8.97
N LEU A 430 33.18 16.54 9.19
CA LEU A 430 33.13 15.68 10.39
C LEU A 430 33.40 16.52 11.66
N GLY A 431 34.36 17.45 11.60
CA GLY A 431 34.63 18.38 12.71
C GLY A 431 33.47 19.30 13.06
N LEU A 432 32.74 19.79 12.07
CA LEU A 432 31.53 20.62 12.29
C LEU A 432 30.40 19.81 12.92
N VAL A 433 30.21 18.56 12.49
CA VAL A 433 29.23 17.65 13.11
C VAL A 433 29.60 17.36 14.56
N ASP A 434 30.90 17.15 14.87
CA ASP A 434 31.35 16.91 16.25
C ASP A 434 31.19 18.15 17.14
N LEU A 435 31.38 19.34 16.59
CA LEU A 435 31.09 20.59 17.30
C LEU A 435 29.60 20.70 17.67
N ALA A 436 28.70 20.40 16.76
CA ALA A 436 27.28 20.36 17.01
C ALA A 436 26.93 19.29 18.07
N ARG A 437 27.50 18.09 17.94
CA ARG A 437 27.36 16.99 18.90
C ARG A 437 27.76 17.39 20.32
N LYS A 438 28.92 18.04 20.48
CA LYS A 438 29.42 18.55 21.79
C LYS A 438 28.46 19.57 22.38
N LYS A 439 27.89 20.45 21.54
CA LYS A 439 26.87 21.39 21.97
C LYS A 439 25.59 20.68 22.45
N TRP A 440 25.15 19.65 21.74
CA TRP A 440 23.97 18.87 22.16
C TRP A 440 24.19 18.13 23.49
N MET A 441 25.44 17.75 23.82
CA MET A 441 25.76 17.11 25.11
C MET A 441 25.66 18.09 26.26
N THR A 442 26.01 19.36 26.07
CA THR A 442 26.21 20.34 27.14
C THR A 442 25.08 21.37 27.25
N GLU A 443 24.33 21.61 26.17
CA GLU A 443 23.31 22.67 26.14
C GLU A 443 22.14 22.31 27.06
N LYS A 444 21.89 23.19 28.06
CA LYS A 444 20.88 22.97 29.10
C LYS A 444 19.44 22.90 28.54
N SER A 445 19.16 23.69 27.52
CA SER A 445 17.85 23.69 26.81
C SER A 445 17.51 22.35 26.13
N LEU A 446 18.49 21.50 25.91
CA LEU A 446 18.33 20.20 25.26
C LEU A 446 18.24 19.01 26.23
N GLU A 447 18.22 19.25 27.54
CA GLU A 447 18.18 18.22 28.56
C GLU A 447 16.96 17.29 28.42
N THR A 448 15.79 17.87 28.17
CA THR A 448 14.57 17.09 27.94
C THR A 448 14.71 16.19 26.72
N TYR A 449 15.31 16.68 25.65
CA TYR A 449 15.50 15.89 24.42
C TYR A 449 16.54 14.78 24.60
N ARG A 450 17.57 14.99 25.42
CA ARG A 450 18.52 13.92 25.79
C ARG A 450 17.82 12.74 26.45
N ASN A 451 16.86 12.99 27.31
CA ASN A 451 16.06 11.96 27.98
C ASN A 451 15.04 11.26 27.02
N HIS A 452 14.79 11.85 25.86
CA HIS A 452 13.86 11.32 24.85
C HIS A 452 14.55 10.89 23.54
N GLY A 453 15.83 10.51 23.61
CA GLY A 453 16.53 9.87 22.49
C GLY A 453 17.67 10.69 21.86
N LEU A 454 17.85 11.96 22.20
CA LEU A 454 18.97 12.75 21.67
C LEU A 454 20.33 12.15 22.04
N ASN A 455 20.44 11.44 23.17
CA ASN A 455 21.67 10.74 23.55
C ASN A 455 22.07 9.68 22.53
N PHE A 456 21.11 8.99 21.89
CA PHE A 456 21.39 8.05 20.82
C PHE A 456 22.04 8.74 19.61
N LEU A 457 21.50 9.90 19.20
CA LEU A 457 22.05 10.68 18.09
C LEU A 457 23.44 11.24 18.43
N ILE A 458 23.63 11.73 19.66
CA ILE A 458 24.92 12.20 20.17
C ILE A 458 25.99 11.10 20.06
N ASP A 459 25.66 9.88 20.49
CA ASP A 459 26.55 8.73 20.41
C ASP A 459 26.81 8.31 18.96
N TRP A 460 25.77 8.30 18.13
CA TRP A 460 25.87 7.90 16.73
C TRP A 460 26.70 8.88 15.87
N CYS A 461 26.62 10.19 16.16
CA CYS A 461 27.35 11.24 15.45
C CYS A 461 28.80 11.41 15.96
N SER A 462 29.35 10.45 16.69
CA SER A 462 30.76 10.53 17.08
C SER A 462 31.67 10.44 15.82
N PRO A 463 32.81 11.15 15.82
CA PRO A 463 33.73 11.14 14.67
C PRO A 463 34.16 9.72 14.27
N GLU A 464 34.34 8.84 15.25
CA GLU A 464 34.73 7.46 15.03
C GLU A 464 33.66 6.69 14.26
N LYS A 465 32.38 6.80 14.68
CA LYS A 465 31.25 6.11 14.04
C LYS A 465 30.96 6.66 12.65
N LEU A 466 31.00 7.98 12.48
CA LEU A 466 30.82 8.60 11.16
C LEU A 466 31.95 8.23 10.21
N SER A 467 33.20 8.21 10.69
CA SER A 467 34.36 7.75 9.90
C SER A 467 34.20 6.30 9.48
N ALA A 468 33.81 5.42 10.40
CA ALA A 468 33.57 4.00 10.09
C ALA A 468 32.46 3.83 9.04
N LEU A 469 31.37 4.61 9.14
CA LEU A 469 30.29 4.61 8.16
C LEU A 469 30.76 5.01 6.75
N LEU A 470 31.58 6.05 6.66
CA LEU A 470 32.17 6.49 5.39
C LEU A 470 33.13 5.45 4.81
N ASP A 471 33.95 4.83 5.66
CA ASP A 471 34.88 3.79 5.25
C ASP A 471 34.14 2.55 4.75
N GLU A 472 33.07 2.14 5.41
CA GLU A 472 32.21 1.04 4.97
C GLU A 472 31.51 1.36 3.65
N GLY A 473 30.87 2.53 3.55
CA GLY A 473 30.15 2.97 2.35
C GLY A 473 31.04 3.10 1.12
N LEU A 474 32.31 3.48 1.30
CA LEU A 474 33.31 3.65 0.25
C LEU A 474 34.31 2.48 0.17
N ARG A 475 34.03 1.38 0.85
CA ARG A 475 34.90 0.16 0.84
C ARG A 475 36.35 0.47 1.17
N GLY A 476 36.57 1.26 2.21
CA GLY A 476 37.91 1.69 2.66
C GLY A 476 38.58 2.77 1.80
N LYS A 477 37.88 3.32 0.80
CA LYS A 477 38.43 4.36 -0.11
C LYS A 477 37.87 5.75 0.21
N ARG A 478 37.78 6.13 1.48
CA ARG A 478 37.26 7.44 1.91
C ARG A 478 37.92 8.63 1.24
N GLY A 479 39.20 8.54 0.93
CA GLY A 479 39.91 9.59 0.19
C GLY A 479 39.31 9.95 -1.16
N MET A 480 38.42 9.11 -1.72
CA MET A 480 37.66 9.43 -2.94
C MET A 480 36.68 10.59 -2.79
N ILE A 481 36.32 10.97 -1.57
CA ILE A 481 35.42 12.11 -1.35
C ILE A 481 36.17 13.42 -1.68
N ASP A 482 37.41 13.51 -1.25
CA ASP A 482 38.19 14.75 -1.36
C ASP A 482 39.13 14.75 -2.58
N ASN A 483 39.50 13.57 -3.11
CA ASN A 483 40.52 13.44 -4.15
C ASN A 483 40.22 12.35 -5.18
N PHE A 484 40.84 12.46 -6.37
CA PHE A 484 40.86 11.37 -7.33
C PHE A 484 41.74 10.22 -6.83
N MET A 485 41.19 9.02 -6.74
CA MET A 485 41.91 7.82 -6.36
C MET A 485 41.96 6.79 -7.51
N PRO A 486 43.01 5.96 -7.61
CA PRO A 486 43.10 4.94 -8.65
C PRO A 486 41.91 3.99 -8.65
N LYS A 487 41.44 3.65 -9.85
CA LYS A 487 40.35 2.67 -10.03
C LYS A 487 40.97 1.27 -10.16
N GLY A 488 40.90 0.48 -9.07
CA GLY A 488 41.52 -0.84 -8.99
C GLY A 488 43.07 -0.76 -8.98
N ASP A 489 43.73 -1.82 -9.44
CA ASP A 489 45.19 -1.93 -9.45
C ASP A 489 45.84 -1.19 -10.63
N SER A 490 45.05 -0.58 -11.50
CA SER A 490 45.53 0.13 -12.69
C SER A 490 45.69 1.62 -12.40
N GLN A 491 46.91 2.15 -12.57
CA GLN A 491 47.17 3.59 -12.49
C GLN A 491 46.63 4.40 -13.70
N LYS A 492 46.01 3.74 -14.69
CA LYS A 492 45.52 4.38 -15.93
C LYS A 492 44.19 5.08 -15.81
N SER A 493 43.43 4.86 -14.72
CA SER A 493 42.17 5.53 -14.47
C SER A 493 41.97 5.86 -13.00
N SER A 494 41.43 7.02 -12.70
CA SER A 494 41.12 7.47 -11.35
C SER A 494 39.63 7.76 -11.23
N MET A 495 39.12 7.73 -9.98
CA MET A 495 37.73 7.98 -9.66
C MET A 495 37.67 8.87 -8.41
N MET A 496 36.63 9.72 -8.36
CA MET A 496 36.31 10.55 -7.21
C MET A 496 34.82 10.40 -6.94
N ALA A 497 34.42 10.41 -5.67
CA ALA A 497 32.99 10.45 -5.31
C ALA A 497 32.39 11.79 -5.77
N SER A 498 31.23 11.74 -6.41
CA SER A 498 30.50 12.94 -6.81
C SER A 498 29.25 13.08 -5.96
N PRO A 499 29.00 14.25 -5.36
CA PRO A 499 27.79 14.48 -4.60
C PRO A 499 26.57 14.39 -5.52
N ARG A 500 25.46 13.83 -5.00
CA ARG A 500 24.20 13.67 -5.76
C ARG A 500 23.49 14.99 -6.05
N GLY A 501 23.97 16.09 -5.50
CA GLY A 501 23.36 17.40 -5.62
C GLY A 501 22.42 17.69 -4.44
N ILE A 502 21.31 18.39 -4.68
CA ILE A 502 20.34 18.73 -3.63
C ILE A 502 19.56 17.46 -3.27
N VAL A 503 19.62 17.07 -2.00
CA VAL A 503 18.82 15.96 -1.44
C VAL A 503 17.70 16.56 -0.62
N VAL A 504 16.45 16.20 -0.96
CA VAL A 504 15.26 16.65 -0.22
C VAL A 504 14.77 15.48 0.65
N HIS A 505 14.80 15.68 1.97
CA HIS A 505 14.23 14.75 2.93
C HIS A 505 12.83 15.24 3.33
N TRP A 506 11.82 14.46 2.96
CA TRP A 506 10.46 14.68 3.43
C TRP A 506 10.20 13.81 4.66
N LEU A 507 10.16 14.43 5.82
CA LEU A 507 10.14 13.73 7.10
C LEU A 507 8.74 13.64 7.68
N SER A 508 8.44 12.51 8.27
CA SER A 508 7.27 12.32 9.11
C SER A 508 7.51 13.01 10.46
N GLY A 509 6.61 13.89 10.87
CA GLY A 509 6.73 14.67 12.12
C GLY A 509 6.59 13.85 13.40
N ASN A 510 6.24 12.55 13.29
CA ASN A 510 6.01 11.66 14.43
C ASN A 510 7.25 10.84 14.84
N VAL A 511 8.37 10.95 14.11
CA VAL A 511 9.62 10.27 14.46
C VAL A 511 10.62 11.29 15.01
N PRO A 512 10.84 11.33 16.32
CA PRO A 512 11.80 12.25 16.91
C PRO A 512 13.20 12.03 16.34
N LEU A 513 13.91 13.11 16.06
CA LEU A 513 15.30 13.13 15.59
C LEU A 513 15.59 12.50 14.22
N LEU A 514 14.61 11.90 13.54
CA LEU A 514 14.81 11.32 12.20
C LEU A 514 15.35 12.37 11.21
N GLY A 515 14.87 13.61 11.30
CA GLY A 515 15.34 14.69 10.45
C GLY A 515 16.82 14.98 10.60
N MET A 516 17.31 15.03 11.83
CA MET A 516 18.73 15.26 12.13
C MET A 516 19.60 14.10 11.66
N PHE A 517 19.15 12.85 11.84
CA PHE A 517 19.83 11.65 11.40
C PHE A 517 20.03 11.64 9.87
N LEU A 518 18.95 11.88 9.12
CA LEU A 518 18.99 11.91 7.65
C LEU A 518 19.77 13.10 7.11
N LEU A 519 19.69 14.27 7.78
CA LEU A 519 20.48 15.43 7.40
C LEU A 519 21.97 15.15 7.51
N ILE A 520 22.41 14.55 8.62
CA ILE A 520 23.83 14.20 8.84
C ILE A 520 24.32 13.16 7.83
N GLN A 521 23.49 12.19 7.46
CA GLN A 521 23.84 11.23 6.40
C GLN A 521 23.95 11.85 5.00
N SER A 522 23.39 13.05 4.80
CA SER A 522 23.38 13.73 3.51
C SER A 522 24.55 14.69 3.33
N ILE A 523 25.14 15.13 4.42
CA ILE A 523 26.35 15.96 4.43
C ILE A 523 27.57 15.11 4.12
#